data_2eb8d44c3124f6eb8cafaddc136fa3f7
#
_entry.id   2eb8d44c3124f6eb8cafaddc136fa3f7
#
_cell.length_a   1.000
_cell.length_b   1.000
_cell.length_c   1.000
_cell.angle_alpha   90.00
_cell.angle_beta   90.00
_cell.angle_gamma   90.00
#
_symmetry.space_group_name_H-M   'P 1'
#
loop_
_entity.id
_entity.type
_entity.pdbx_description
1 polymer ?
#
loop_
_entity_poly.entity_id
_entity_poly.type
_entity_poly.pdbx_seq_one_letter_code
_entity_poly.pdbx_strand_id
1 'polypeptide(L)'
;MGSLKNVLYWLIANSLGGYNRGRIIEEILQKPQNANELSKFLEIEYKTIRYHLKVLEDNGVITSVGGGYGKTYFPTENFKTNMIDFTEIWDKIGKKTNKEQGT
;
A
#
# COMPACT_ATOMS: atom_id res chain seq x y z
N MET A 1 22.20 -5.12 -3.31
CA MET A 1 21.20 -4.46 -2.49
C MET A 1 19.99 -4.04 -3.30
N GLY A 2 18.84 -4.40 -2.83
CA GLY A 2 17.63 -3.99 -3.50
C GLY A 2 17.32 -2.52 -3.26
N SER A 3 16.88 -1.83 -4.29
CA SER A 3 16.36 -0.49 -4.14
C SER A 3 14.90 -0.57 -3.71
N LEU A 4 14.38 0.53 -3.19
CA LEU A 4 12.96 0.58 -2.86
C LEU A 4 12.10 0.34 -4.11
N LYS A 5 12.58 0.80 -5.27
CA LYS A 5 11.88 0.55 -6.53
C LYS A 5 11.67 -0.94 -6.78
N ASN A 6 12.71 -1.74 -6.57
CA ASN A 6 12.62 -3.19 -6.75
C ASN A 6 11.67 -3.82 -5.75
N VAL A 7 11.70 -3.35 -4.51
CA VAL A 7 10.81 -3.83 -3.47
C VAL A 7 9.35 -3.50 -3.83
N LEU A 8 9.09 -2.28 -4.27
CA LEU A 8 7.74 -1.86 -4.67
C LEU A 8 7.25 -2.68 -5.86
N TYR A 9 8.13 -2.91 -6.83
CA TYR A 9 7.76 -3.70 -8.00
C TYR A 9 7.31 -5.10 -7.58
N TRP A 10 8.08 -5.74 -6.68
CA TRP A 10 7.73 -7.05 -6.19
C TRP A 10 6.43 -7.03 -5.38
N LEU A 11 6.28 -6.07 -4.47
CA LEU A 11 5.12 -6.00 -3.59
C LEU A 11 3.82 -5.73 -4.34
N ILE A 12 3.88 -4.92 -5.40
CA ILE A 12 2.68 -4.43 -6.08
C ILE A 12 2.42 -5.17 -7.39
N ALA A 13 3.44 -5.37 -8.20
CA ALA A 13 3.26 -5.92 -9.54
C ALA A 13 3.44 -7.43 -9.62
N ASN A 14 4.29 -8.00 -8.78
CA ASN A 14 4.72 -9.39 -8.92
C ASN A 14 4.36 -10.29 -7.75
N SER A 15 3.34 -9.96 -6.97
CA SER A 15 2.93 -10.85 -5.89
C SER A 15 1.43 -10.81 -5.71
N LEU A 16 0.90 -11.88 -5.12
CA LEU A 16 -0.50 -11.92 -4.74
C LEU A 16 -0.75 -10.80 -3.71
N GLY A 17 -1.88 -10.17 -3.83
CA GLY A 17 -2.22 -9.08 -2.94
C GLY A 17 -1.63 -7.74 -3.37
N GLY A 18 -0.90 -7.70 -4.48
CA GLY A 18 -0.30 -6.46 -4.96
C GLY A 18 -1.30 -5.36 -5.23
N TYR A 19 -2.42 -5.71 -5.83
CA TYR A 19 -3.47 -4.73 -6.11
C TYR A 19 -4.01 -4.12 -4.81
N ASN A 20 -4.30 -4.96 -3.81
CA ASN A 20 -4.79 -4.45 -2.53
C ASN A 20 -3.73 -3.63 -1.81
N ARG A 21 -2.46 -4.02 -1.89
CA ARG A 21 -1.40 -3.23 -1.28
C ARG A 21 -1.28 -1.85 -1.94
N GLY A 22 -1.42 -1.79 -3.26
CA GLY A 22 -1.42 -0.51 -3.96
C GLY A 22 -2.58 0.37 -3.51
N ARG A 23 -3.76 -0.19 -3.36
CA ARG A 23 -4.94 0.54 -2.87
C ARG A 23 -4.70 1.10 -1.46
N ILE A 24 -4.08 0.29 -0.60
CA ILE A 24 -3.75 0.71 0.76
C ILE A 24 -2.77 1.89 0.74
N ILE A 25 -1.72 1.77 -0.05
CA ILE A 25 -0.73 2.85 -0.17
C ILE A 25 -1.40 4.13 -0.66
N GLU A 26 -2.23 4.01 -1.68
CA GLU A 26 -2.94 5.15 -2.25
C GLU A 26 -3.76 5.88 -1.18
N GLU A 27 -4.46 5.12 -0.34
CA GLU A 27 -5.25 5.71 0.73
C GLU A 27 -4.39 6.39 1.79
N ILE A 28 -3.31 5.75 2.18
CA ILE A 28 -2.41 6.32 3.19
C ILE A 28 -1.76 7.60 2.68
N LEU A 29 -1.52 7.68 1.36
CA LEU A 29 -0.99 8.91 0.75
C LEU A 29 -1.99 10.07 0.81
N GLN A 30 -3.29 9.77 0.80
CA GLN A 30 -4.31 10.81 0.93
C GLN A 30 -4.30 11.39 2.34
N LYS A 31 -4.26 10.52 3.33
CA LYS A 31 -4.14 10.92 4.73
C LYS A 31 -3.76 9.71 5.57
N PRO A 32 -3.09 9.94 6.71
CA PRO A 32 -2.79 8.83 7.63
C PRO A 32 -4.08 8.20 8.13
N GLN A 33 -4.08 6.89 8.25
CA GLN A 33 -5.28 6.14 8.62
C GLN A 33 -4.90 4.92 9.45
N ASN A 34 -5.85 4.43 10.23
CA ASN A 34 -5.66 3.19 10.97
C ASN A 34 -6.23 2.01 10.18
N ALA A 35 -5.96 0.81 10.68
CA ALA A 35 -6.37 -0.41 9.97
C ALA A 35 -7.89 -0.52 9.83
N ASN A 36 -8.62 -0.09 10.85
CA ASN A 36 -10.08 -0.17 10.82
C ASN A 36 -10.66 0.75 9.75
N GLU A 37 -10.13 1.97 9.66
CA GLU A 37 -10.56 2.92 8.63
C GLU A 37 -10.29 2.38 7.23
N LEU A 38 -9.08 1.84 7.04
CA LEU A 38 -8.72 1.26 5.75
C LEU A 38 -9.62 0.08 5.38
N SER A 39 -9.90 -0.78 6.35
CA SER A 39 -10.77 -1.94 6.14
C SER A 39 -12.14 -1.50 5.67
N LYS A 40 -12.72 -0.52 6.34
CA LYS A 40 -14.05 -0.03 6.01
C LYS A 40 -14.10 0.66 4.66
N PHE A 41 -13.15 1.56 4.43
CA PHE A 41 -13.14 2.34 3.20
C PHE A 41 -12.88 1.48 1.98
N LEU A 42 -11.91 0.57 2.08
CA LEU A 42 -11.53 -0.26 0.94
C LEU A 42 -12.37 -1.53 0.81
N GLU A 43 -13.21 -1.80 1.81
CA GLU A 43 -14.03 -3.01 1.85
C GLU A 43 -13.19 -4.28 1.75
N ILE A 44 -12.11 -4.29 2.52
CA ILE A 44 -11.20 -5.42 2.62
C ILE A 44 -11.26 -5.91 4.07
N GLU A 45 -11.32 -7.21 4.27
CA GLU A 45 -11.39 -7.79 5.60
C GLU A 45 -10.25 -7.27 6.48
N TYR A 46 -10.57 -6.97 7.74
CA TYR A 46 -9.63 -6.38 8.69
C TYR A 46 -8.34 -7.19 8.83
N LYS A 47 -8.45 -8.51 8.93
CA LYS A 47 -7.27 -9.38 9.03
C LYS A 47 -6.37 -9.26 7.81
N THR A 48 -6.98 -9.16 6.64
CA THR A 48 -6.25 -9.00 5.39
C THR A 48 -5.54 -7.65 5.35
N ILE A 49 -6.24 -6.60 5.78
CA ILE A 49 -5.61 -5.27 5.89
C ILE A 49 -4.40 -5.33 6.82
N ARG A 50 -4.56 -5.95 8.01
CA ARG A 50 -3.47 -6.06 8.97
C ARG A 50 -2.27 -6.80 8.39
N TYR A 51 -2.53 -7.85 7.64
CA TYR A 51 -1.46 -8.59 6.98
C TYR A 51 -0.69 -7.71 5.98
N HIS A 52 -1.42 -7.01 5.14
CA HIS A 52 -0.77 -6.13 4.14
C HIS A 52 -0.03 -4.98 4.79
N LEU A 53 -0.59 -4.40 5.85
CA LEU A 53 0.08 -3.32 6.56
C LEU A 53 1.41 -3.80 7.16
N LYS A 54 1.41 -5.02 7.71
CA LYS A 54 2.65 -5.58 8.25
C LYS A 54 3.69 -5.79 7.16
N VAL A 55 3.28 -6.33 6.03
CA VAL A 55 4.19 -6.54 4.89
C VAL A 55 4.78 -5.20 4.44
N LEU A 56 3.95 -4.19 4.31
CA LEU A 56 4.40 -2.87 3.88
C LEU A 56 5.33 -2.21 4.90
N GLU A 57 5.00 -2.35 6.18
CA GLU A 57 5.82 -1.80 7.25
C GLU A 57 7.18 -2.51 7.33
N ASP A 58 7.16 -3.84 7.25
CA ASP A 58 8.40 -4.64 7.31
C ASP A 58 9.33 -4.33 6.13
N ASN A 59 8.78 -3.86 5.02
CA ASN A 59 9.56 -3.53 3.84
C ASN A 59 9.85 -2.03 3.70
N GLY A 60 9.60 -1.26 4.73
CA GLY A 60 10.00 0.15 4.76
C GLY A 60 9.17 1.09 3.90
N VAL A 61 7.97 0.66 3.49
CA VAL A 61 7.08 1.50 2.67
C VAL A 61 6.25 2.42 3.56
N ILE A 62 5.76 1.90 4.67
CA ILE A 62 4.98 2.67 5.64
C ILE A 62 5.56 2.50 7.03
N THR A 63 5.18 3.41 7.92
CA THR A 63 5.53 3.35 9.33
C THR A 63 4.26 3.63 10.13
N SER A 64 4.34 3.50 11.44
CA SER A 64 3.15 3.68 12.27
C SER A 64 3.47 4.41 13.55
N VAL A 65 2.45 5.04 14.11
CA VAL A 65 2.53 5.76 15.39
C VAL A 65 1.34 5.31 16.22
N GLY A 66 1.57 5.15 17.54
CA GLY A 66 0.53 4.71 18.46
C GLY A 66 0.52 3.20 18.59
N GLY A 67 -0.49 2.68 19.26
CA GLY A 67 -0.61 1.25 19.49
C GLY A 67 -2.06 0.81 19.50
N GLY A 68 -2.27 -0.51 19.48
CA GLY A 68 -3.59 -1.09 19.49
C GLY A 68 -4.42 -0.62 18.33
N TYR A 69 -5.68 -0.35 18.59
CA TYR A 69 -6.60 0.09 17.54
C TYR A 69 -6.35 1.52 17.08
N GLY A 70 -5.60 2.29 17.87
CA GLY A 70 -5.26 3.66 17.49
C GLY A 70 -4.00 3.79 16.66
N LYS A 71 -3.40 2.68 16.29
CA LYS A 71 -2.17 2.67 15.48
C LYS A 71 -2.45 3.27 14.11
N THR A 72 -1.77 4.37 13.80
CA THR A 72 -1.99 5.13 12.58
C THR A 72 -0.80 4.97 11.66
N TYR A 73 -1.05 4.76 10.38
CA TYR A 73 -0.02 4.46 9.40
C TYR A 73 0.27 5.65 8.49
N PHE A 74 1.56 5.81 8.18
CA PHE A 74 2.08 6.93 7.39
C PHE A 74 3.07 6.39 6.36
N PRO A 75 3.24 7.07 5.22
CA PRO A 75 4.34 6.70 4.33
C PRO A 75 5.68 7.06 5.00
N THR A 76 6.70 6.22 4.77
CA THR A 76 8.04 6.53 5.26
C THR A 76 8.65 7.65 4.42
N GLU A 77 9.69 8.31 4.97
CA GLU A 77 10.42 9.32 4.21
C GLU A 77 11.06 8.71 2.97
N ASN A 78 11.60 7.49 3.10
CA ASN A 78 12.20 6.79 1.97
C ASN A 78 11.17 6.55 0.87
N PHE A 79 9.96 6.17 1.24
CA PHE A 79 8.90 5.97 0.25
C PHE A 79 8.53 7.30 -0.42
N LYS A 80 8.40 8.38 0.34
CA LYS A 80 8.06 9.70 -0.23
C LYS A 80 9.10 10.15 -1.25
N THR A 81 10.38 9.92 -0.95
CA THR A 81 11.47 10.28 -1.84
C THR A 81 11.39 9.50 -3.16
N ASN A 82 10.85 8.28 -3.10
CA ASN A 82 10.76 7.40 -4.26
C ASN A 82 9.33 7.24 -4.77
N MET A 83 8.45 8.18 -4.45
CA MET A 83 7.03 8.09 -4.80
C MET A 83 6.78 7.95 -6.30
N ILE A 84 7.64 8.51 -7.12
CA ILE A 84 7.48 8.40 -8.57
C ILE A 84 7.54 6.95 -9.03
N ASP A 85 8.37 6.13 -8.36
CA ASP A 85 8.45 4.71 -8.70
C ASP A 85 7.13 4.00 -8.41
N PHE A 86 6.51 4.31 -7.27
CA PHE A 86 5.21 3.76 -6.95
C PHE A 86 4.16 4.20 -7.98
N THR A 87 4.15 5.48 -8.32
CA THR A 87 3.18 6.03 -9.26
C THR A 87 3.29 5.33 -10.62
N GLU A 88 4.49 5.11 -11.09
CA GLU A 88 4.70 4.41 -12.38
C GLU A 88 4.18 2.98 -12.34
N ILE A 89 4.52 2.26 -11.27
CA ILE A 89 4.07 0.87 -11.12
C ILE A 89 2.55 0.80 -10.97
N TRP A 90 2.01 1.64 -10.11
CA TRP A 90 0.59 1.63 -9.78
C TRP A 90 -0.27 2.06 -10.98
N ASP A 91 0.22 3.01 -11.74
CA ASP A 91 -0.48 3.49 -12.91
C ASP A 91 -0.70 2.35 -13.92
N LYS A 92 0.32 1.54 -14.13
CA LYS A 92 0.22 0.39 -15.02
C LYS A 92 -0.77 -0.65 -14.51
N ILE A 93 -0.69 -0.96 -13.21
CA ILE A 93 -1.57 -1.95 -12.59
C ILE A 93 -3.00 -1.44 -12.56
N GLY A 94 -3.19 -0.19 -12.14
CA GLY A 94 -4.51 0.41 -12.04
C GLY A 94 -5.21 0.52 -13.38
N LYS A 95 -4.50 0.93 -14.41
CA LYS A 95 -5.05 1.03 -15.74
C LYS A 95 -5.48 -0.34 -16.29
N LYS A 96 -4.63 -1.34 -16.07
CA LYS A 96 -4.94 -2.70 -16.49
C LYS A 96 -6.20 -3.21 -15.81
N THR A 97 -6.30 -3.00 -14.50
CA THR A 97 -7.45 -3.45 -13.72
C THR A 97 -8.71 -2.72 -14.13
N ASN A 98 -8.62 -1.41 -14.31
CA ASN A 98 -9.76 -0.60 -14.75
C ASN A 98 -10.23 -1.02 -16.14
N LYS A 99 -9.30 -1.30 -17.02
CA LYS A 99 -9.62 -1.74 -18.37
C LYS A 99 -10.38 -3.06 -18.33
N GLU A 100 -9.96 -3.98 -17.48
CA GLU A 100 -10.63 -5.26 -17.31
C GLU A 100 -12.04 -5.09 -16.74
N GLN A 101 -12.19 -4.18 -15.79
CA GLN A 101 -13.47 -3.91 -15.16
C GLN A 101 -14.40 -3.07 -16.03
N GLY A 102 -13.83 -2.24 -16.88
CA GLY A 102 -14.58 -1.32 -17.71
C GLY A 102 -15.24 -1.96 -18.91
N THR A 103 -14.94 -3.20 -19.14
CA THR A 103 -15.59 -3.94 -20.21
C THR A 103 -16.80 -4.68 -19.70
#